data_ed96bb9afd76882d8daa52a0a1b576d0
#
_entry.id   ed96bb9afd76882d8daa52a0a1b576d0
#
_cell.length_a   1.000
_cell.length_b   1.000
_cell.length_c   1.000
_cell.angle_alpha   90.00
_cell.angle_beta   90.00
_cell.angle_gamma   90.00
#
_symmetry.space_group_name_H-M   'P 1'
#
loop_
_entity.id
_entity.type
_entity.pdbx_description
1 polymer ?
#
loop_
_entity_poly.entity_id
_entity_poly.type
_entity_poly.pdbx_seq_one_letter_code
_entity_poly.pdbx_strand_id
1 'polypeptide(L)'
;PDIALVHTTHNETGTGILNPIREIGALAHKYHAVFTVDTTSTYAMRPIHIEEDNIDFCMASAQKGLMAMTGLSFVVGSRAVLEASKDYPKRSYYCNLYQQYDFFQRTGEMHFTPPVQTIYATIQALKEYWAEGEEAKWARHTRVFEAIHEGLDALGFHDVIRREWQSGLVVSGKYPDDPNWNFEKVHDYC
;
A
#
# COMPACT_ATOMS: atom_id res chain seq x y z
N PRO A 1 -10.55 -12.20 -24.08
CA PRO A 1 -9.96 -10.85 -24.19
C PRO A 1 -8.49 -10.92 -23.81
N ASP A 2 -7.64 -10.24 -24.58
CA ASP A 2 -6.22 -10.17 -24.30
C ASP A 2 -6.01 -9.14 -23.19
N ILE A 3 -5.93 -9.62 -21.95
CA ILE A 3 -5.65 -8.78 -20.77
C ILE A 3 -4.13 -8.74 -20.60
N ALA A 4 -3.53 -7.59 -20.81
CA ALA A 4 -2.09 -7.42 -20.65
C ALA A 4 -1.66 -7.13 -19.20
N LEU A 5 -2.55 -6.50 -18.41
CA LEU A 5 -2.24 -6.07 -17.05
C LEU A 5 -3.50 -6.16 -16.18
N VAL A 6 -3.31 -6.65 -14.96
CA VAL A 6 -4.27 -6.58 -13.86
C VAL A 6 -3.68 -5.68 -12.79
N HIS A 7 -4.47 -4.72 -12.31
CA HIS A 7 -4.09 -3.85 -11.18
C HIS A 7 -5.12 -3.92 -10.08
N THR A 8 -4.66 -3.98 -8.83
CA THR A 8 -5.53 -3.89 -7.67
C THR A 8 -4.88 -3.10 -6.54
N THR A 9 -5.70 -2.50 -5.69
CA THR A 9 -5.27 -1.96 -4.40
C THR A 9 -5.34 -3.08 -3.37
N HIS A 10 -4.29 -3.29 -2.56
CA HIS A 10 -4.29 -4.33 -1.52
C HIS A 10 -5.27 -3.98 -0.38
N ASN A 11 -5.20 -2.75 0.15
CA ASN A 11 -6.14 -2.26 1.14
C ASN A 11 -6.83 -0.98 0.65
N GLU A 12 -8.15 -1.04 0.54
CA GLU A 12 -8.94 0.13 0.16
C GLU A 12 -9.14 1.07 1.35
N THR A 13 -8.54 2.24 1.28
CA THR A 13 -8.52 3.21 2.39
C THR A 13 -9.91 3.74 2.75
N GLY A 14 -10.82 3.85 1.79
CA GLY A 14 -12.17 4.37 2.03
C GLY A 14 -13.07 3.41 2.81
N THR A 15 -12.80 2.12 2.76
CA THR A 15 -13.65 1.08 3.37
C THR A 15 -12.93 0.18 4.36
N GLY A 16 -11.60 0.09 4.26
CA GLY A 16 -10.79 -0.86 5.03
C GLY A 16 -10.78 -2.28 4.47
N ILE A 17 -11.32 -2.53 3.27
CA ILE A 17 -11.29 -3.86 2.63
C ILE A 17 -9.84 -4.26 2.33
N LEU A 18 -9.48 -5.50 2.68
CA LEU A 18 -8.27 -6.16 2.25
C LEU A 18 -8.56 -7.08 1.07
N ASN A 19 -8.03 -6.74 -0.10
CA ASN A 19 -8.23 -7.54 -1.29
C ASN A 19 -7.33 -8.79 -1.30
N PRO A 20 -7.81 -9.95 -1.81
CA PRO A 20 -7.07 -11.21 -1.82
C PRO A 20 -6.04 -11.21 -2.96
N ILE A 21 -4.90 -10.54 -2.76
CA ILE A 21 -3.88 -10.32 -3.81
C ILE A 21 -3.26 -11.62 -4.32
N ARG A 22 -3.11 -12.65 -3.47
CA ARG A 22 -2.58 -13.96 -3.86
C ARG A 22 -3.46 -14.65 -4.90
N GLU A 23 -4.76 -14.68 -4.66
CA GLU A 23 -5.73 -15.28 -5.57
C GLU A 23 -5.86 -14.50 -6.87
N ILE A 24 -5.84 -13.15 -6.77
CA ILE A 24 -5.88 -12.27 -7.94
C ILE A 24 -4.60 -12.45 -8.77
N GLY A 25 -3.43 -12.50 -8.13
CA GLY A 25 -2.15 -12.71 -8.79
C GLY A 25 -2.08 -14.06 -9.51
N ALA A 26 -2.50 -15.13 -8.84
CA ALA A 26 -2.59 -16.45 -9.46
C ALA A 26 -3.52 -16.46 -10.69
N LEU A 27 -4.63 -15.74 -10.62
CA LEU A 27 -5.54 -15.61 -11.74
C LEU A 27 -4.94 -14.78 -12.87
N ALA A 28 -4.27 -13.67 -12.58
CA ALA A 28 -3.61 -12.82 -13.57
C ALA A 28 -2.53 -13.62 -14.34
N HIS A 29 -1.66 -14.32 -13.62
CA HIS A 29 -0.60 -15.15 -14.25
C HIS A 29 -1.16 -16.34 -15.04
N LYS A 30 -2.29 -16.93 -14.61
CA LYS A 30 -2.99 -17.96 -15.41
C LYS A 30 -3.37 -17.46 -16.81
N TYR A 31 -3.63 -16.17 -16.95
CA TYR A 31 -3.96 -15.53 -18.23
C TYR A 31 -2.80 -14.73 -18.83
N HIS A 32 -1.58 -14.96 -18.36
CA HIS A 32 -0.36 -14.30 -18.81
C HIS A 32 -0.39 -12.77 -18.71
N ALA A 33 -1.18 -12.24 -17.80
CA ALA A 33 -1.25 -10.81 -17.52
C ALA A 33 -0.22 -10.42 -16.46
N VAL A 34 0.40 -9.25 -16.62
CA VAL A 34 1.25 -8.62 -15.59
C VAL A 34 0.35 -8.23 -14.40
N PHE A 35 0.76 -8.58 -13.19
CA PHE A 35 0.02 -8.22 -11.98
C PHE A 35 0.72 -7.13 -11.19
N THR A 36 0.01 -6.03 -10.96
CA THR A 36 0.51 -4.88 -10.20
C THR A 36 -0.40 -4.58 -9.01
N VAL A 37 0.21 -4.26 -7.86
CA VAL A 37 -0.53 -4.04 -6.61
C VAL A 37 -0.16 -2.71 -5.99
N ASP A 38 -1.15 -1.87 -5.71
CA ASP A 38 -0.97 -0.74 -4.81
C ASP A 38 -0.95 -1.24 -3.37
N THR A 39 0.23 -1.18 -2.76
CA THR A 39 0.47 -1.58 -1.38
C THR A 39 0.72 -0.37 -0.46
N THR A 40 0.35 0.82 -0.90
CA THR A 40 0.66 2.08 -0.21
C THR A 40 0.29 2.04 1.27
N SER A 41 -0.85 1.50 1.63
CA SER A 41 -1.32 1.41 3.02
C SER A 41 -0.96 0.10 3.72
N THR A 42 -0.50 -0.92 3.01
CA THR A 42 -0.18 -2.24 3.58
C THR A 42 1.31 -2.56 3.64
N TYR A 43 2.13 -1.88 2.85
CA TYR A 43 3.58 -2.08 2.87
C TYR A 43 4.14 -1.84 4.28
N ALA A 44 4.94 -2.78 4.79
CA ALA A 44 5.45 -2.80 6.15
C ALA A 44 4.36 -2.89 7.26
N MET A 45 3.09 -3.10 6.91
CA MET A 45 1.95 -3.19 7.83
C MET A 45 1.23 -4.52 7.77
N ARG A 46 1.35 -5.24 6.66
CA ARG A 46 0.81 -6.59 6.43
C ARG A 46 1.82 -7.41 5.64
N PRO A 47 1.81 -8.75 5.78
CA PRO A 47 2.65 -9.62 4.97
C PRO A 47 2.38 -9.44 3.48
N ILE A 48 3.44 -9.27 2.70
CA ILE A 48 3.40 -9.23 1.24
C ILE A 48 4.59 -10.04 0.75
N HIS A 49 4.31 -11.15 0.08
CA HIS A 49 5.33 -12.06 -0.43
C HIS A 49 5.29 -12.03 -1.95
N ILE A 50 6.12 -11.18 -2.55
CA ILE A 50 6.07 -10.84 -3.99
C ILE A 50 6.01 -12.09 -4.88
N GLU A 51 6.85 -13.08 -4.63
CA GLU A 51 6.89 -14.32 -5.42
C GLU A 51 5.69 -15.22 -5.16
N GLU A 52 5.34 -15.45 -3.88
CA GLU A 52 4.22 -16.32 -3.48
C GLU A 52 2.86 -15.73 -3.85
N ASP A 53 2.74 -14.42 -3.84
CA ASP A 53 1.52 -13.68 -4.17
C ASP A 53 1.43 -13.36 -5.68
N ASN A 54 2.42 -13.85 -6.48
CA ASN A 54 2.49 -13.66 -7.93
C ASN A 54 2.47 -12.18 -8.35
N ILE A 55 3.12 -11.32 -7.61
CA ILE A 55 3.17 -9.88 -7.86
C ILE A 55 4.34 -9.54 -8.79
N ASP A 56 4.08 -8.93 -9.93
CA ASP A 56 5.13 -8.42 -10.81
C ASP A 56 5.65 -7.07 -10.34
N PHE A 57 4.77 -6.19 -9.86
CA PHE A 57 5.15 -4.93 -9.23
C PHE A 57 4.23 -4.58 -8.07
N CYS A 58 4.81 -4.18 -6.95
CA CYS A 58 4.10 -3.46 -5.91
C CYS A 58 4.64 -2.03 -5.76
N MET A 59 3.75 -1.12 -5.41
CA MET A 59 4.09 0.27 -5.21
C MET A 59 3.63 0.76 -3.85
N ALA A 60 4.46 1.62 -3.24
CA ALA A 60 4.17 2.21 -1.96
C ALA A 60 4.78 3.61 -1.83
N SER A 61 4.38 4.32 -0.79
CA SER A 61 4.93 5.62 -0.42
C SER A 61 5.45 5.60 1.01
N ALA A 62 6.52 6.35 1.26
CA ALA A 62 7.28 6.29 2.49
C ALA A 62 6.48 6.73 3.75
N GLN A 63 5.55 7.69 3.60
CA GLN A 63 4.80 8.29 4.71
C GLN A 63 3.64 7.44 5.24
N LYS A 64 3.34 6.29 4.64
CA LYS A 64 2.26 5.39 5.09
C LYS A 64 2.81 4.33 6.03
N GLY A 65 2.80 3.06 5.65
CA GLY A 65 3.21 1.96 6.51
C GLY A 65 4.65 2.03 7.03
N LEU A 66 5.58 2.63 6.31
CA LEU A 66 6.95 2.86 6.80
C LEU A 66 7.06 4.02 7.80
N MET A 67 6.05 4.90 7.89
CA MET A 67 6.03 6.05 8.83
C MET A 67 7.20 7.05 8.63
N ALA A 68 7.71 7.17 7.40
CA ALA A 68 8.72 8.16 7.04
C ALA A 68 8.10 9.49 6.61
N MET A 69 8.91 10.42 6.14
CA MET A 69 8.43 11.70 5.58
C MET A 69 7.79 11.50 4.20
N THR A 70 6.86 12.39 3.86
CA THR A 70 6.27 12.48 2.52
C THR A 70 7.32 12.89 1.47
N GLY A 71 7.06 12.55 0.19
CA GLY A 71 7.88 12.98 -0.94
C GLY A 71 8.72 11.88 -1.59
N LEU A 72 8.59 10.62 -1.14
CA LEU A 72 9.21 9.46 -1.75
C LEU A 72 8.17 8.37 -2.01
N SER A 73 8.10 7.91 -3.25
CA SER A 73 7.41 6.68 -3.63
C SER A 73 8.43 5.70 -4.20
N PHE A 74 8.16 4.42 -4.04
CA PHE A 74 9.02 3.37 -4.58
C PHE A 74 8.18 2.26 -5.21
N VAL A 75 8.80 1.58 -6.15
CA VAL A 75 8.24 0.42 -6.84
C VAL A 75 9.22 -0.73 -6.68
N VAL A 76 8.72 -1.86 -6.22
CA VAL A 76 9.49 -3.10 -6.09
C VAL A 76 8.87 -4.13 -7.03
N GLY A 77 9.69 -4.84 -7.80
CA GLY A 77 9.12 -5.83 -8.71
C GLY A 77 10.11 -6.53 -9.63
N SER A 78 9.55 -7.22 -10.61
CA SER A 78 10.27 -8.08 -11.53
C SER A 78 11.15 -7.29 -12.52
N ARG A 79 12.46 -7.54 -12.44
CA ARG A 79 13.40 -6.99 -13.42
C ARG A 79 13.06 -7.47 -14.85
N ALA A 80 12.70 -8.73 -15.01
CA ALA A 80 12.39 -9.30 -16.32
C ALA A 80 11.21 -8.60 -16.98
N VAL A 81 10.14 -8.33 -16.23
CA VAL A 81 8.97 -7.59 -16.72
C VAL A 81 9.32 -6.14 -17.02
N LEU A 82 10.16 -5.51 -16.18
CA LEU A 82 10.65 -4.15 -16.43
C LEU A 82 11.48 -4.06 -17.72
N GLU A 83 12.41 -4.98 -17.92
CA GLU A 83 13.25 -5.02 -19.13
C GLU A 83 12.43 -5.32 -20.40
N ALA A 84 11.40 -6.16 -20.31
CA ALA A 84 10.47 -6.41 -21.41
C ALA A 84 9.68 -5.15 -21.84
N SER A 85 9.55 -4.17 -20.95
CA SER A 85 8.87 -2.90 -21.26
C SER A 85 9.71 -1.89 -22.04
N LYS A 86 10.99 -2.21 -22.32
CA LYS A 86 11.97 -1.31 -22.96
C LYS A 86 11.45 -0.64 -24.21
N ASP A 87 10.82 -1.42 -25.10
CA ASP A 87 10.38 -0.97 -26.41
C ASP A 87 8.92 -0.48 -26.42
N TYR A 88 8.26 -0.41 -25.27
CA TYR A 88 6.92 0.13 -25.17
C TYR A 88 6.88 1.63 -25.45
N PRO A 89 5.80 2.15 -26.02
CA PRO A 89 5.65 3.57 -26.29
C PRO A 89 5.82 4.40 -25.01
N LYS A 90 6.73 5.36 -25.04
CA LYS A 90 6.97 6.27 -23.94
C LYS A 90 5.78 7.21 -23.75
N ARG A 91 4.98 6.99 -22.71
CA ARG A 91 3.78 7.79 -22.41
C ARG A 91 4.05 8.92 -21.41
N SER A 92 5.13 8.83 -20.64
CA SER A 92 5.52 9.82 -19.65
C SER A 92 7.04 9.95 -19.63
N TYR A 93 7.52 11.17 -19.46
CA TYR A 93 8.95 11.41 -19.25
C TYR A 93 9.36 11.07 -17.81
N TYR A 94 8.55 11.50 -16.82
CA TYR A 94 8.87 11.29 -15.40
C TYR A 94 8.50 9.90 -14.89
N CYS A 95 7.31 9.39 -15.25
CA CYS A 95 6.80 8.11 -14.74
C CYS A 95 7.21 6.90 -15.59
N ASN A 96 8.31 6.97 -16.34
CA ASN A 96 8.83 5.83 -17.09
C ASN A 96 9.84 5.06 -16.24
N LEU A 97 9.40 3.95 -15.64
CA LEU A 97 10.23 3.14 -14.74
C LEU A 97 11.44 2.54 -15.44
N TYR A 98 11.27 2.04 -16.70
CA TYR A 98 12.40 1.48 -17.44
C TYR A 98 13.47 2.55 -17.69
N GLN A 99 13.09 3.75 -18.07
CA GLN A 99 14.03 4.84 -18.33
C GLN A 99 14.81 5.24 -17.07
N GLN A 100 14.16 5.29 -15.91
CA GLN A 100 14.81 5.55 -14.62
C GLN A 100 15.79 4.43 -14.27
N TYR A 101 15.37 3.18 -14.42
CA TYR A 101 16.21 2.01 -14.18
C TYR A 101 17.43 1.98 -15.08
N ASP A 102 17.26 2.12 -16.41
CA ASP A 102 18.33 2.11 -17.39
C ASP A 102 19.35 3.25 -17.14
N PHE A 103 18.85 4.45 -16.83
CA PHE A 103 19.73 5.57 -16.48
C PHE A 103 20.58 5.24 -15.25
N PHE A 104 19.97 4.74 -14.19
CA PHE A 104 20.69 4.36 -12.98
C PHE A 104 21.71 3.25 -13.24
N GLN A 105 21.38 2.22 -14.04
CA GLN A 105 22.29 1.14 -14.38
C GLN A 105 23.54 1.65 -15.16
N ARG A 106 23.36 2.64 -16.01
CA ARG A 106 24.46 3.17 -16.83
C ARG A 106 25.33 4.20 -16.12
N THR A 107 24.76 4.95 -15.20
CA THR A 107 25.44 6.12 -14.59
C THR A 107 25.73 5.98 -13.10
N GLY A 108 25.00 5.12 -12.39
CA GLY A 108 25.00 5.04 -10.93
C GLY A 108 24.27 6.21 -10.26
N GLU A 109 23.58 7.06 -11.03
CA GLU A 109 22.88 8.24 -10.56
C GLU A 109 21.38 8.13 -10.76
N MET A 110 20.60 8.83 -9.93
CA MET A 110 19.16 8.95 -10.14
C MET A 110 18.87 9.80 -11.39
N HIS A 111 17.87 9.39 -12.17
CA HIS A 111 17.49 10.10 -13.41
C HIS A 111 16.96 11.53 -13.16
N PHE A 112 16.41 11.77 -11.97
CA PHE A 112 15.92 13.07 -11.53
C PHE A 112 16.55 13.45 -10.20
N THR A 113 16.48 14.74 -9.83
CA THR A 113 17.02 15.23 -8.55
C THR A 113 16.44 14.44 -7.38
N PRO A 114 17.28 13.76 -6.59
CA PRO A 114 16.79 12.96 -5.48
C PRO A 114 16.30 13.83 -4.30
N PRO A 115 15.20 13.43 -3.64
CA PRO A 115 14.74 14.08 -2.40
C PRO A 115 15.60 13.60 -1.21
N VAL A 116 16.85 14.06 -1.10
CA VAL A 116 17.89 13.52 -0.22
C VAL A 116 17.42 13.43 1.24
N GLN A 117 16.79 14.50 1.77
CA GLN A 117 16.30 14.53 3.15
C GLN A 117 15.23 13.46 3.41
N THR A 118 14.31 13.28 2.46
CA THR A 118 13.25 12.25 2.53
C THR A 118 13.86 10.84 2.44
N ILE A 119 14.91 10.66 1.63
CA ILE A 119 15.62 9.37 1.55
C ILE A 119 16.28 9.04 2.89
N TYR A 120 16.98 10.00 3.53
CA TYR A 120 17.55 9.78 4.86
C TYR A 120 16.49 9.47 5.93
N ALA A 121 15.35 10.17 5.91
CA ALA A 121 14.24 9.88 6.79
C ALA A 121 13.67 8.47 6.55
N THR A 122 13.57 8.04 5.29
CA THR A 122 13.11 6.69 4.93
C THR A 122 14.10 5.62 5.39
N ILE A 123 15.41 5.86 5.26
CA ILE A 123 16.45 4.96 5.79
C ILE A 123 16.32 4.81 7.31
N GLN A 124 16.06 5.91 8.01
CA GLN A 124 15.87 5.87 9.46
C GLN A 124 14.60 5.08 9.83
N ALA A 125 13.49 5.31 9.14
CA ALA A 125 12.26 4.56 9.35
C ALA A 125 12.42 3.04 9.09
N LEU A 126 13.21 2.67 8.07
CA LEU A 126 13.55 1.27 7.82
C LEU A 126 14.39 0.67 8.96
N LYS A 127 15.35 1.41 9.53
CA LYS A 127 16.11 0.94 10.70
C LYS A 127 15.21 0.71 11.91
N GLU A 128 14.26 1.60 12.14
CA GLU A 128 13.28 1.47 13.23
C GLU A 128 12.34 0.28 12.98
N TYR A 129 11.89 0.09 11.74
CA TYR A 129 11.09 -1.07 11.34
C TYR A 129 11.80 -2.40 11.64
N TRP A 130 13.08 -2.52 11.26
CA TRP A 130 13.86 -3.72 11.55
C TRP A 130 14.21 -3.89 13.02
N ALA A 131 14.39 -2.80 13.75
CA ALA A 131 14.65 -2.84 15.20
C ALA A 131 13.40 -3.29 15.98
N GLU A 132 12.20 -2.84 15.60
CA GLU A 132 10.93 -3.29 16.17
C GLU A 132 10.63 -4.75 15.77
N GLY A 133 10.91 -5.11 14.54
CA GLY A 133 10.51 -6.36 13.90
C GLY A 133 9.10 -6.33 13.34
N GLU A 134 8.92 -6.96 12.19
CA GLU A 134 7.66 -6.89 11.45
C GLU A 134 6.48 -7.49 12.22
N GLU A 135 6.66 -8.65 12.86
CA GLU A 135 5.60 -9.30 13.64
C GLU A 135 5.17 -8.45 14.84
N ALA A 136 6.15 -7.83 15.54
CA ALA A 136 5.87 -6.95 16.66
C ALA A 136 5.10 -5.71 16.23
N LYS A 137 5.49 -5.12 15.11
CA LYS A 137 4.79 -3.98 14.50
C LYS A 137 3.36 -4.35 14.12
N TRP A 138 3.16 -5.46 13.43
CA TRP A 138 1.81 -5.92 13.04
C TRP A 138 0.93 -6.19 14.26
N ALA A 139 1.47 -6.88 15.28
CA ALA A 139 0.75 -7.14 16.52
C ALA A 139 0.36 -5.84 17.25
N ARG A 140 1.26 -4.85 17.27
CA ARG A 140 0.97 -3.53 17.86
C ARG A 140 -0.18 -2.84 17.12
N HIS A 141 -0.15 -2.79 15.80
CA HIS A 141 -1.21 -2.16 15.01
C HIS A 141 -2.55 -2.91 15.12
N THR A 142 -2.52 -4.23 15.17
CA THR A 142 -3.73 -5.03 15.38
C THR A 142 -4.37 -4.72 16.74
N ARG A 143 -3.58 -4.64 17.82
CA ARG A 143 -4.11 -4.25 19.14
C ARG A 143 -4.74 -2.86 19.14
N VAL A 144 -4.12 -1.89 18.47
CA VAL A 144 -4.66 -0.53 18.34
C VAL A 144 -5.97 -0.55 17.54
N PHE A 145 -6.00 -1.26 16.42
CA PHE A 145 -7.20 -1.42 15.59
C PHE A 145 -8.35 -2.01 16.42
N GLU A 146 -8.12 -3.11 17.15
CA GLU A 146 -9.13 -3.75 17.97
C GLU A 146 -9.67 -2.81 19.07
N ALA A 147 -8.79 -2.11 19.77
CA ALA A 147 -9.19 -1.16 20.82
C ALA A 147 -10.05 0.00 20.28
N ILE A 148 -9.69 0.55 19.11
CA ILE A 148 -10.50 1.60 18.45
C ILE A 148 -11.85 1.02 18.03
N HIS A 149 -11.85 -0.19 17.47
CA HIS A 149 -13.05 -0.86 17.00
C HIS A 149 -14.04 -1.12 18.14
N GLU A 150 -13.56 -1.68 19.26
CA GLU A 150 -14.35 -1.91 20.47
C GLU A 150 -14.95 -0.59 21.00
N GLY A 151 -14.16 0.49 20.98
CA GLY A 151 -14.64 1.81 21.41
C GLY A 151 -15.75 2.36 20.50
N LEU A 152 -15.61 2.19 19.19
CA LEU A 152 -16.62 2.64 18.24
C LEU A 152 -17.89 1.79 18.32
N ASP A 153 -17.78 0.48 18.49
CA ASP A 153 -18.92 -0.40 18.70
C ASP A 153 -19.71 0.00 19.96
N ALA A 154 -19.00 0.30 21.06
CA ALA A 154 -19.62 0.77 22.30
C ALA A 154 -20.36 2.11 22.15
N LEU A 155 -19.97 2.93 21.16
CA LEU A 155 -20.62 4.19 20.82
C LEU A 155 -21.74 4.04 19.76
N GLY A 156 -22.03 2.80 19.32
CA GLY A 156 -23.08 2.51 18.35
C GLY A 156 -22.70 2.72 16.88
N PHE A 157 -21.41 2.84 16.56
CA PHE A 157 -20.92 2.79 15.19
C PHE A 157 -20.92 1.34 14.71
N HIS A 158 -21.34 1.12 13.47
CA HIS A 158 -21.38 -0.20 12.87
C HIS A 158 -20.43 -0.30 11.70
N ASP A 159 -19.83 -1.46 11.49
CA ASP A 159 -18.95 -1.70 10.36
C ASP A 159 -19.61 -1.41 9.01
N VAL A 160 -18.87 -0.77 8.11
CA VAL A 160 -19.29 -0.60 6.71
C VAL A 160 -19.22 -1.93 5.98
N ILE A 161 -18.22 -2.75 6.29
CA ILE A 161 -17.96 -4.05 5.68
C ILE A 161 -17.83 -5.13 6.74
N ARG A 162 -17.98 -6.40 6.34
CA ARG A 162 -17.80 -7.53 7.25
C ARG A 162 -16.39 -7.55 7.82
N ARG A 163 -16.27 -7.89 9.10
CA ARG A 163 -15.01 -7.91 9.83
C ARG A 163 -13.96 -8.83 9.20
N GLU A 164 -14.37 -9.96 8.67
CA GLU A 164 -13.50 -10.92 7.99
C GLU A 164 -12.83 -10.39 6.72
N TRP A 165 -13.34 -9.29 6.16
CA TRP A 165 -12.79 -8.63 4.97
C TRP A 165 -11.97 -7.39 5.29
N GLN A 166 -11.92 -7.01 6.57
CA GLN A 166 -11.18 -5.81 6.98
C GLN A 166 -9.68 -6.07 7.05
N SER A 167 -8.91 -5.08 6.66
CA SER A 167 -7.44 -5.13 6.68
C SER A 167 -6.85 -5.10 8.10
N GLY A 168 -7.63 -4.62 9.09
CA GLY A 168 -7.10 -4.32 10.41
C GLY A 168 -6.17 -3.10 10.45
N LEU A 169 -6.26 -2.21 9.45
CA LEU A 169 -5.45 -0.99 9.35
C LEU A 169 -6.30 0.27 9.29
N VAL A 170 -7.52 0.14 8.80
CA VAL A 170 -8.48 1.24 8.64
C VAL A 170 -9.80 0.81 9.25
N VAL A 171 -10.34 1.63 10.13
CA VAL A 171 -11.68 1.47 10.67
C VAL A 171 -12.63 2.37 9.91
N SER A 172 -13.66 1.80 9.28
CA SER A 172 -14.71 2.53 8.59
C SER A 172 -16.06 2.13 9.19
N GLY A 173 -16.67 3.06 9.89
CA GLY A 173 -17.95 2.88 10.58
C GLY A 173 -19.09 3.66 9.89
N LYS A 174 -20.27 3.06 9.87
CA LYS A 174 -21.51 3.81 9.64
C LYS A 174 -21.80 4.66 10.86
N TYR A 175 -22.39 5.81 10.66
CA TYR A 175 -22.84 6.64 11.76
C TYR A 175 -23.82 5.87 12.66
N PRO A 176 -23.83 6.18 13.97
CA PRO A 176 -24.81 5.59 14.88
C PRO A 176 -26.23 5.99 14.47
N ASP A 177 -27.17 5.10 14.72
CA ASP A 177 -28.61 5.35 14.50
C ASP A 177 -29.17 6.17 15.67
N ASP A 178 -28.70 7.43 15.78
CA ASP A 178 -29.10 8.39 16.80
C ASP A 178 -29.60 9.67 16.12
N PRO A 179 -30.86 10.08 16.35
CA PRO A 179 -31.42 11.29 15.75
C PRO A 179 -30.71 12.60 16.15
N ASN A 180 -29.91 12.56 17.21
CA ASN A 180 -29.09 13.69 17.66
C ASN A 180 -27.68 13.68 17.09
N TRP A 181 -27.30 12.62 16.35
CA TRP A 181 -25.99 12.53 15.73
C TRP A 181 -25.77 13.67 14.75
N ASN A 182 -24.64 14.34 14.87
CA ASN A 182 -24.24 15.41 13.96
C ASN A 182 -22.73 15.37 13.77
N PHE A 183 -22.28 15.03 12.56
CA PHE A 183 -20.87 14.92 12.22
C PHE A 183 -20.10 16.22 12.48
N GLU A 184 -20.65 17.37 12.08
CA GLU A 184 -19.98 18.67 12.20
C GLU A 184 -19.72 19.00 13.68
N LYS A 185 -20.72 18.76 14.57
CA LYS A 185 -20.52 18.96 16.01
C LYS A 185 -19.43 18.09 16.61
N VAL A 186 -19.33 16.83 16.16
CA VAL A 186 -18.27 15.91 16.63
C VAL A 186 -16.92 16.33 16.09
N HIS A 187 -16.85 16.65 14.80
CA HIS A 187 -15.64 17.12 14.16
C HIS A 187 -15.08 18.39 14.80
N ASP A 188 -15.94 19.36 15.10
CA ASP A 188 -15.54 20.63 15.70
C ASP A 188 -15.13 20.50 17.17
N TYR A 189 -15.58 19.42 17.84
CA TYR A 189 -15.19 19.12 19.23
C TYR A 189 -13.81 18.45 19.31
N CYS A 190 -13.40 17.64 18.34
CA CYS A 190 -12.12 16.93 18.28
C CYS A 190 -10.97 17.78 17.73
#